data_f9f1aa21b3122d940e0986162e7a48b7
#
_entry.id   f9f1aa21b3122d940e0986162e7a48b7
#
_cell.length_a   1.000
_cell.length_b   1.000
_cell.length_c   1.000
_cell.angle_alpha   90.00
_cell.angle_beta   90.00
_cell.angle_gamma   90.00
#
_symmetry.space_group_name_H-M   'P 1'
#
loop_
_entity.id
_entity.type
_entity.pdbx_description
1 polymer ?
#
loop_
_entity_poly.entity_id
_entity_poly.type
_entity_poly.pdbx_seq_one_letter_code
_entity_poly.pdbx_strand_id
1 'polypeptide(L)'
;MNAIYSDYSPIFLYVDKYRFSKNWGYPGSTVPYSLIRYVISGTAVFSLGDTSYDVGPDDVFYIPQGSVLSCAAKEEIAFISIRFVGSVQLADTDMLCALWNVPFLHNFSDMPEMRTYFEKAYASALTKTTFKYLEIRGYLNLICA
;
A
#
# COMPACT_ATOMS: atom_id res chain seq x y z
N MET A 1 19.90 16.99 2.42
CA MET A 1 19.36 15.63 2.54
C MET A 1 20.51 14.65 2.68
N ASN A 2 20.46 13.75 3.64
CA ASN A 2 21.52 12.75 3.77
C ASN A 2 21.35 11.61 2.76
N ALA A 3 22.38 10.77 2.63
CA ALA A 3 22.39 9.68 1.65
C ALA A 3 21.26 8.66 1.85
N ILE A 4 20.78 8.47 3.08
CA ILE A 4 19.70 7.52 3.38
C ILE A 4 18.42 7.91 2.63
N TYR A 5 18.06 9.20 2.63
CA TYR A 5 16.87 9.66 1.92
C TYR A 5 17.01 9.52 0.41
N SER A 6 18.21 9.82 -0.12
CA SER A 6 18.46 9.72 -1.57
C SER A 6 18.40 8.28 -2.06
N ASP A 7 18.81 7.33 -1.21
CA ASP A 7 18.97 5.93 -1.58
C ASP A 7 17.73 5.09 -1.30
N TYR A 8 16.66 5.67 -0.71
CA TYR A 8 15.46 4.89 -0.46
C TYR A 8 14.84 4.42 -1.78
N SER A 9 14.66 3.13 -1.89
CA SER A 9 13.97 2.51 -3.01
C SER A 9 13.17 1.32 -2.48
N PRO A 10 11.86 1.26 -2.72
CA PRO A 10 11.08 0.12 -2.27
C PRO A 10 11.45 -1.13 -3.09
N ILE A 11 11.53 -2.26 -2.39
CA ILE A 11 11.73 -3.57 -3.01
C ILE A 11 10.37 -4.22 -3.13
N PHE A 12 9.90 -4.38 -4.37
CA PHE A 12 8.61 -4.98 -4.66
C PHE A 12 8.57 -6.45 -4.24
N LEU A 13 7.49 -6.85 -3.58
CA LEU A 13 7.23 -8.24 -3.23
C LEU A 13 6.02 -8.81 -3.99
N TYR A 14 4.87 -8.10 -3.98
CA TYR A 14 3.64 -8.64 -4.53
C TYR A 14 2.63 -7.52 -4.77
N VAL A 15 1.81 -7.65 -5.82
CA VAL A 15 0.67 -6.77 -6.07
C VAL A 15 -0.53 -7.61 -6.49
N ASP A 16 -1.71 -7.28 -5.94
CA ASP A 16 -2.95 -7.90 -6.37
C ASP A 16 -4.13 -6.95 -6.17
N LYS A 17 -5.21 -7.28 -6.84
CA LYS A 17 -6.47 -6.57 -6.73
C LYS A 17 -7.46 -7.46 -5.98
N TYR A 18 -8.04 -6.92 -4.92
CA TYR A 18 -8.95 -7.64 -4.04
C TYR A 18 -10.34 -7.05 -4.12
N ARG A 19 -11.34 -7.93 -4.04
CA ARG A 19 -12.74 -7.54 -3.90
C ARG A 19 -13.35 -8.42 -2.83
N PHE A 20 -13.90 -7.80 -1.80
CA PHE A 20 -14.49 -8.50 -0.67
C PHE A 20 -15.92 -8.04 -0.44
N SER A 21 -16.76 -8.97 0.02
CA SER A 21 -18.16 -8.69 0.31
C SER A 21 -18.30 -7.84 1.58
N LYS A 22 -19.52 -7.32 1.78
CA LYS A 22 -19.89 -6.42 2.88
C LYS A 22 -19.48 -6.92 4.26
N ASN A 23 -19.48 -8.23 4.49
CA ASN A 23 -19.19 -8.77 5.84
C ASN A 23 -17.76 -9.28 5.99
N TRP A 24 -16.88 -8.95 5.00
CA TRP A 24 -15.49 -9.37 5.10
C TRP A 24 -14.80 -8.74 6.32
N GLY A 25 -14.05 -9.57 7.03
CA GLY A 25 -13.23 -9.15 8.13
C GLY A 25 -11.88 -9.84 8.09
N TYR A 26 -10.87 -9.13 8.56
CA TYR A 26 -9.50 -9.64 8.72
C TYR A 26 -9.10 -9.41 10.17
N PRO A 27 -8.88 -10.48 10.97
CA PRO A 27 -8.51 -10.33 12.37
C PRO A 27 -7.09 -9.75 12.49
N GLY A 28 -6.81 -9.11 13.63
CA GLY A 28 -5.52 -8.49 13.87
C GLY A 28 -4.37 -9.47 13.67
N SER A 29 -3.41 -9.08 12.83
CA SER A 29 -2.24 -9.88 12.52
C SER A 29 -1.07 -8.95 12.22
N THR A 30 0.11 -9.31 12.72
CA THR A 30 1.33 -8.56 12.42
C THR A 30 1.76 -8.82 10.99
N VAL A 31 1.96 -7.74 10.21
CA VAL A 31 2.39 -7.86 8.81
C VAL A 31 3.91 -7.75 8.73
N PRO A 32 4.59 -8.73 8.08
CA PRO A 32 6.06 -8.75 8.02
C PRO A 32 6.64 -7.93 6.87
N TYR A 33 5.81 -7.16 6.19
CA TYR A 33 6.19 -6.30 5.07
C TYR A 33 5.35 -5.03 5.15
N SER A 34 5.71 -4.03 4.34
CA SER A 34 4.89 -2.83 4.20
C SER A 34 3.83 -3.04 3.12
N LEU A 35 2.70 -2.36 3.28
CA LEU A 35 1.59 -2.40 2.34
C LEU A 35 1.18 -0.99 1.98
N ILE A 36 0.84 -0.79 0.71
CA ILE A 36 0.11 0.40 0.25
C ILE A 36 -1.12 -0.08 -0.49
N ARG A 37 -2.29 0.38 -0.07
CA ARG A 37 -3.58 0.03 -0.66
C ARG A 37 -4.23 1.24 -1.27
N TYR A 38 -4.69 1.11 -2.52
CA TYR A 38 -5.53 2.12 -3.16
C TYR A 38 -6.97 1.60 -3.21
N VAL A 39 -7.90 2.30 -2.56
CA VAL A 39 -9.31 1.91 -2.54
C VAL A 39 -9.97 2.39 -3.83
N ILE A 40 -10.49 1.44 -4.61
CA ILE A 40 -11.18 1.71 -5.88
C ILE A 40 -12.64 2.03 -5.64
N SER A 41 -13.31 1.23 -4.82
CA SER A 41 -14.75 1.37 -4.53
C SER A 41 -15.07 0.78 -3.17
N GLY A 42 -16.19 1.24 -2.61
CA GLY A 42 -16.67 0.76 -1.33
C GLY A 42 -16.02 1.45 -0.14
N THR A 43 -16.43 1.05 1.06
CA THR A 43 -15.93 1.60 2.32
C THR A 43 -15.60 0.48 3.30
N ALA A 44 -14.64 0.75 4.17
CA ALA A 44 -14.21 -0.19 5.19
C ALA A 44 -13.57 0.55 6.37
N VAL A 45 -13.30 -0.19 7.44
CA VAL A 45 -12.46 0.28 8.55
C VAL A 45 -11.18 -0.52 8.51
N PHE A 46 -10.04 0.15 8.36
CA PHE A 46 -8.72 -0.45 8.51
C PHE A 46 -8.12 0.05 9.81
N SER A 47 -7.60 -0.85 10.63
CA SER A 47 -7.06 -0.50 11.94
C SER A 47 -5.60 -0.90 12.04
N LEU A 48 -4.78 0.00 12.61
CA LEU A 48 -3.39 -0.26 12.94
C LEU A 48 -3.27 -0.21 14.47
N GLY A 49 -3.11 -1.39 15.09
CA GLY A 49 -3.17 -1.48 16.55
C GLY A 49 -4.52 -1.00 17.06
N ASP A 50 -4.51 0.00 17.93
CA ASP A 50 -5.72 0.55 18.54
C ASP A 50 -6.34 1.72 17.75
N THR A 51 -5.72 2.13 16.65
CA THR A 51 -6.20 3.26 15.84
C THR A 51 -6.95 2.76 14.62
N SER A 52 -8.18 3.24 14.44
CA SER A 52 -9.04 2.85 13.32
C SER A 52 -9.18 4.00 12.33
N TYR A 53 -9.24 3.66 11.05
CA TYR A 53 -9.38 4.60 9.94
C TYR A 53 -10.54 4.19 9.06
N ASP A 54 -11.44 5.13 8.78
CA ASP A 54 -12.50 4.92 7.79
C ASP A 54 -11.91 5.20 6.40
N VAL A 55 -11.99 4.21 5.50
CA VAL A 55 -11.46 4.33 4.15
C VAL A 55 -12.57 4.26 3.11
N GLY A 56 -12.41 4.96 2.00
CA GLY A 56 -13.34 4.99 0.89
C GLY A 56 -12.62 5.23 -0.43
N PRO A 57 -13.37 5.43 -1.54
CA PRO A 57 -12.77 5.57 -2.87
C PRO A 57 -11.70 6.67 -2.92
N ASP A 58 -10.63 6.40 -3.64
CA ASP A 58 -9.47 7.28 -3.84
C ASP A 58 -8.60 7.47 -2.59
N ASP A 59 -8.88 6.75 -1.50
CA ASP A 59 -8.01 6.72 -0.34
C ASP A 59 -6.83 5.78 -0.59
N VAL A 60 -5.64 6.23 -0.21
CA VAL A 60 -4.44 5.39 -0.15
C VAL A 60 -4.12 5.17 1.32
N PHE A 61 -4.06 3.90 1.71
CA PHE A 61 -3.76 3.50 3.08
C PHE A 61 -2.41 2.83 3.15
N TYR A 62 -1.51 3.41 3.94
CA TYR A 62 -0.15 2.92 4.13
C TYR A 62 -0.08 2.12 5.43
N ILE A 63 0.43 0.90 5.35
CA ILE A 63 0.58 -0.02 6.47
C ILE A 63 2.07 -0.30 6.63
N PRO A 64 2.75 0.30 7.64
CA PRO A 64 4.17 0.06 7.85
C PRO A 64 4.46 -1.39 8.24
N GLN A 65 5.61 -1.90 7.83
CA GLN A 65 6.11 -3.20 8.25
C GLN A 65 6.09 -3.30 9.77
N GLY A 66 5.61 -4.42 10.29
CA GLY A 66 5.52 -4.67 11.73
C GLY A 66 4.24 -4.20 12.39
N SER A 67 3.33 -3.54 11.64
CA SER A 67 2.04 -3.11 12.18
C SER A 67 1.12 -4.29 12.42
N VAL A 68 0.24 -4.16 13.42
CA VAL A 68 -0.86 -5.10 13.62
C VAL A 68 -2.06 -4.57 12.85
N LEU A 69 -2.41 -5.25 11.75
CA LEU A 69 -3.48 -4.83 10.84
C LEU A 69 -4.74 -5.63 11.11
N SER A 70 -5.88 -4.93 11.18
CA SER A 70 -7.20 -5.54 11.13
C SER A 70 -8.09 -4.75 10.17
N CYS A 71 -9.06 -5.42 9.57
CA CYS A 71 -9.93 -4.83 8.56
C CYS A 71 -11.37 -5.32 8.75
N ALA A 72 -12.33 -4.45 8.44
CA ALA A 72 -13.75 -4.79 8.43
C ALA A 72 -14.44 -4.00 7.32
N ALA A 73 -15.06 -4.69 6.37
CA ALA A 73 -15.79 -4.05 5.29
C ALA A 73 -17.15 -3.55 5.78
N LYS A 74 -17.48 -2.30 5.43
CA LYS A 74 -18.82 -1.73 5.69
C LYS A 74 -19.76 -2.02 4.54
N GLU A 75 -19.23 -2.13 3.33
CA GLU A 75 -19.95 -2.51 2.13
C GLU A 75 -18.97 -3.29 1.25
N GLU A 76 -19.41 -3.74 0.07
CA GLU A 76 -18.47 -4.38 -0.86
C GLU A 76 -17.31 -3.44 -1.15
N ILE A 77 -16.09 -3.91 -0.95
CA ILE A 77 -14.89 -3.09 -1.12
C ILE A 77 -13.96 -3.72 -2.16
N ALA A 78 -13.37 -2.86 -2.99
CA ALA A 78 -12.34 -3.27 -3.94
C ALA A 78 -11.11 -2.36 -3.77
N PHE A 79 -9.94 -2.96 -3.71
CA PHE A 79 -8.69 -2.21 -3.60
C PHE A 79 -7.54 -2.96 -4.27
N ILE A 80 -6.51 -2.20 -4.65
CA ILE A 80 -5.23 -2.74 -5.13
C ILE A 80 -4.23 -2.61 -4.00
N SER A 81 -3.55 -3.71 -3.66
CA SER A 81 -2.57 -3.76 -2.58
C SER A 81 -1.20 -4.14 -3.12
N ILE A 82 -0.19 -3.35 -2.75
CA ILE A 82 1.20 -3.61 -3.11
C ILE A 82 1.97 -3.89 -1.82
N ARG A 83 2.66 -5.04 -1.79
CA ARG A 83 3.57 -5.43 -0.70
C ARG A 83 4.99 -5.08 -1.09
N PHE A 84 5.72 -4.46 -0.17
CA PHE A 84 7.10 -4.08 -0.42
C PHE A 84 7.88 -4.01 0.88
N VAL A 85 9.22 -3.95 0.77
CA VAL A 85 10.10 -3.61 1.87
C VAL A 85 11.03 -2.50 1.41
N GLY A 86 11.55 -1.71 2.34
CA GLY A 86 12.51 -0.66 2.02
C GLY A 86 13.88 -1.26 1.68
N SER A 87 14.62 -0.61 0.78
CA SER A 87 15.97 -1.01 0.43
C SER A 87 16.96 -0.79 1.58
N VAL A 88 16.63 0.12 2.49
CA VAL A 88 17.40 0.38 3.72
C VAL A 88 16.45 0.16 4.89
N GLN A 89 16.86 -0.69 5.83
CA GLN A 89 16.05 -1.00 7.01
C GLN A 89 16.82 -0.64 8.28
N LEU A 90 16.09 -0.09 9.25
CA LEU A 90 16.61 0.26 10.56
C LEU A 90 15.86 -0.58 11.60
N ALA A 91 16.46 -1.71 12.03
CA ALA A 91 15.94 -2.55 13.10
C ALA A 91 14.44 -2.87 12.96
N ASP A 92 14.04 -3.48 11.86
CA ASP A 92 12.65 -3.85 11.55
C ASP A 92 11.68 -2.66 11.41
N THR A 93 12.21 -1.45 11.27
CA THR A 93 11.41 -0.24 11.14
C THR A 93 11.27 0.15 9.68
N ASP A 94 10.05 0.48 9.26
CA ASP A 94 9.79 0.99 7.91
C ASP A 94 10.36 2.41 7.77
N MET A 95 11.15 2.63 6.71
CA MET A 95 11.81 3.91 6.46
C MET A 95 10.82 5.04 6.22
N LEU A 96 9.71 4.78 5.53
CA LEU A 96 8.71 5.81 5.27
C LEU A 96 8.08 6.31 6.57
N CYS A 97 7.85 5.39 7.51
CA CYS A 97 7.29 5.75 8.81
C CYS A 97 8.34 6.40 9.71
N ALA A 98 9.54 5.81 9.79
CA ALA A 98 10.56 6.20 10.77
C ALA A 98 11.22 7.54 10.44
N LEU A 99 11.51 7.81 9.17
CA LEU A 99 12.30 8.97 8.77
C LEU A 99 11.49 10.07 8.12
N TRP A 100 10.45 9.71 7.36
CA TRP A 100 9.69 10.69 6.59
C TRP A 100 8.31 10.98 7.16
N ASN A 101 7.88 10.22 8.16
CA ASN A 101 6.60 10.43 8.83
C ASN A 101 5.43 10.49 7.83
N VAL A 102 5.42 9.55 6.89
CA VAL A 102 4.38 9.47 5.86
C VAL A 102 3.03 9.21 6.52
N PRO A 103 1.97 9.94 6.16
CA PRO A 103 0.64 9.72 6.74
C PRO A 103 0.11 8.32 6.39
N PHE A 104 -0.61 7.70 7.34
CA PHE A 104 -1.19 6.38 7.10
C PHE A 104 -2.37 6.41 6.14
N LEU A 105 -3.09 7.53 6.07
CA LEU A 105 -4.25 7.69 5.21
C LEU A 105 -4.19 9.03 4.49
N HIS A 106 -4.37 9.01 3.17
CA HIS A 106 -4.47 10.21 2.36
C HIS A 106 -5.42 9.98 1.19
N ASN A 107 -6.28 10.96 0.93
CA ASN A 107 -7.20 10.90 -0.20
C ASN A 107 -6.59 11.56 -1.43
N PHE A 108 -6.63 10.85 -2.57
CA PHE A 108 -6.06 11.29 -3.84
C PHE A 108 -7.12 11.58 -4.90
N SER A 109 -8.33 11.96 -4.50
CA SER A 109 -9.39 12.30 -5.47
C SER A 109 -9.00 13.45 -6.38
N ASP A 110 -8.10 14.34 -5.92
CA ASP A 110 -7.58 15.47 -6.69
C ASP A 110 -6.33 15.13 -7.52
N MET A 111 -5.85 13.88 -7.45
CA MET A 111 -4.65 13.41 -8.15
C MET A 111 -4.92 12.05 -8.82
N PRO A 112 -5.62 12.04 -9.96
CA PRO A 112 -6.02 10.77 -10.61
C PRO A 112 -4.85 9.91 -11.09
N GLU A 113 -3.65 10.48 -11.23
CA GLU A 113 -2.44 9.73 -11.58
C GLU A 113 -2.12 8.65 -10.57
N MET A 114 -2.45 8.85 -9.30
CA MET A 114 -2.17 7.85 -8.26
C MET A 114 -2.91 6.54 -8.55
N ARG A 115 -4.19 6.61 -8.92
CA ARG A 115 -4.96 5.42 -9.31
C ARG A 115 -4.32 4.74 -10.52
N THR A 116 -3.89 5.52 -11.50
CA THR A 116 -3.25 5.00 -12.71
C THR A 116 -1.99 4.22 -12.37
N TYR A 117 -1.16 4.71 -11.45
CA TYR A 117 0.05 4.00 -11.03
C TYR A 117 -0.26 2.64 -10.41
N PHE A 118 -1.25 2.57 -9.53
CA PHE A 118 -1.68 1.30 -8.94
C PHE A 118 -2.24 0.34 -9.98
N GLU A 119 -3.10 0.82 -10.87
CA GLU A 119 -3.70 -0.03 -11.90
C GLU A 119 -2.66 -0.55 -12.89
N LYS A 120 -1.70 0.28 -13.28
CA LYS A 120 -0.61 -0.14 -14.17
C LYS A 120 0.33 -1.13 -13.49
N ALA A 121 0.63 -0.95 -12.21
CA ALA A 121 1.42 -1.91 -11.47
C ALA A 121 0.73 -3.28 -11.43
N TYR A 122 -0.57 -3.30 -11.19
CA TYR A 122 -1.37 -4.53 -11.21
C TYR A 122 -1.39 -5.15 -12.61
N ALA A 123 -1.65 -4.35 -13.64
CA ALA A 123 -1.68 -4.83 -15.03
C ALA A 123 -0.35 -5.44 -15.44
N SER A 124 0.77 -4.80 -15.06
CA SER A 124 2.11 -5.32 -15.33
C SER A 124 2.33 -6.69 -14.67
N ALA A 125 1.79 -6.89 -13.47
CA ALA A 125 1.91 -8.17 -12.76
C ALA A 125 1.19 -9.31 -13.49
N LEU A 126 0.14 -9.00 -14.26
CA LEU A 126 -0.61 -9.99 -15.03
C LEU A 126 0.05 -10.35 -16.35
N THR A 127 1.03 -9.59 -16.80
CA THR A 127 1.73 -9.88 -18.07
C THR A 127 2.77 -10.98 -17.86
N LYS A 128 3.14 -11.63 -18.96
CA LYS A 128 4.16 -12.67 -18.96
C LYS A 128 5.49 -12.19 -19.56
N THR A 129 5.71 -10.88 -19.56
CA THR A 129 6.95 -10.31 -20.10
C THR A 129 8.09 -10.42 -19.10
N THR A 130 9.33 -10.50 -19.59
CA THR A 130 10.51 -10.51 -18.74
C THR A 130 10.73 -9.18 -18.03
N PHE A 131 10.11 -8.11 -18.51
CA PHE A 131 10.30 -6.77 -17.99
C PHE A 131 9.23 -6.36 -16.97
N LYS A 132 8.27 -7.24 -16.64
CA LYS A 132 7.15 -6.87 -15.75
C LYS A 132 7.61 -6.37 -14.38
N TYR A 133 8.65 -6.96 -13.82
CA TYR A 133 9.14 -6.55 -12.49
C TYR A 133 9.80 -5.18 -12.51
N LEU A 134 10.45 -4.82 -13.61
CA LEU A 134 10.99 -3.47 -13.79
C LEU A 134 9.88 -2.43 -13.90
N GLU A 135 8.81 -2.76 -14.63
CA GLU A 135 7.65 -1.88 -14.77
C GLU A 135 6.97 -1.67 -13.42
N ILE A 136 6.69 -2.74 -12.68
CA ILE A 136 6.05 -2.68 -11.36
C ILE A 136 6.91 -1.86 -10.40
N ARG A 137 8.22 -2.08 -10.39
CA ARG A 137 9.14 -1.33 -9.55
C ARG A 137 9.11 0.17 -9.89
N GLY A 138 9.01 0.51 -11.17
CA GLY A 138 8.89 1.89 -11.62
C GLY A 138 7.62 2.54 -11.09
N TYR A 139 6.47 1.88 -11.21
CA TYR A 139 5.22 2.41 -10.67
C TYR A 139 5.24 2.52 -9.15
N LEU A 140 5.80 1.54 -8.46
CA LEU A 140 5.94 1.59 -7.01
C LEU A 140 6.83 2.78 -6.58
N ASN A 141 7.91 3.05 -7.30
CA ASN A 141 8.74 4.22 -7.04
C ASN A 141 7.96 5.53 -7.22
N LEU A 142 7.11 5.62 -8.25
CA LEU A 142 6.24 6.79 -8.46
C LEU A 142 5.22 6.94 -7.34
N ILE A 143 4.63 5.85 -6.88
CA ILE A 143 3.67 5.86 -5.78
C ILE A 143 4.33 6.35 -4.48
N CYS A 144 5.54 5.90 -4.21
CA CYS A 144 6.27 6.27 -2.99
C CYS A 144 6.95 7.64 -3.06
N ALA A 145 6.96 8.26 -4.22
CA ALA A 145 7.60 9.55 -4.40
C ALA A 145 6.84 10.69 -3.71
#